data_6f20fe25e163c1b53c022099aefa6639
#
_entry.id   6f20fe25e163c1b53c022099aefa6639
#
_cell.length_a   1.000
_cell.length_b   1.000
_cell.length_c   1.000
_cell.angle_alpha   90.00
_cell.angle_beta   90.00
_cell.angle_gamma   90.00
#
_symmetry.space_group_name_H-M   'P 1'
#
loop_
_entity.id
_entity.type
_entity.pdbx_description
1 polymer ?
#
loop_
_entity_poly.entity_id
_entity_poly.type
_entity_poly.pdbx_seq_one_letter_code
_entity_poly.pdbx_strand_id
1 'polypeptide(L)'
;MRSSFSRSFYPFAFILLAALILVGVFFLQLAGRFLEKQTEQNLKNDCSAIAQVAGAYIDGDGFTDSSFLINLSVAAKISQANVVICDAEGILLVCSDAPLGCIHQGLQVTGGDFLESVKSQDYVVSDGLIEGLYEDNRFSVATAINSPVTGEMGGIVLLSMPQSRASLILEELTDHYLMVSVLVVLLAVVLLSLFARRNSTPLQDMARTAIAFGHGNLKARTHVPDNAPDEIRELALAFNNMAGSLEKSENQRQEFVANVSHELKTPMTTIAGYIDGILDGTIPREKQDHYLQIVSDETKRLNRLVRSMLDISRLQEQDIPEDKKSRFDLTECAGQVLITFEQKILDKKLDVHVDMPDLPVYTYACQDYITQVVYNLVDNAVKFCPQGGTLGLRICSGGNKIYFTVSNDGQTIPTQELPMVFNRFHKVDKSRSQNRDSWGLGLYIVKTIVCSHGEDISVSSANGKTEFTFTLPLVN
;
A
#
# COMPACT_ATOMS: atom_id res chain seq x y z
N MET A 1 -21.77 -7.00 2.87
CA MET A 1 -20.63 -6.05 3.05
C MET A 1 -20.63 -5.08 1.87
N ARG A 2 -20.79 -3.78 2.12
CA ARG A 2 -20.69 -2.78 1.05
C ARG A 2 -19.25 -2.80 0.53
N SER A 3 -19.08 -3.08 -0.76
CA SER A 3 -17.78 -3.12 -1.42
C SER A 3 -17.02 -1.81 -1.17
N SER A 4 -15.73 -1.86 -0.89
CA SER A 4 -14.83 -0.69 -0.79
C SER A 4 -14.97 0.22 -2.04
N PHE A 5 -15.28 -0.40 -3.19
CA PHE A 5 -15.64 0.27 -4.44
C PHE A 5 -16.82 1.25 -4.27
N SER A 6 -17.94 0.82 -3.72
CA SER A 6 -19.12 1.70 -3.58
C SER A 6 -18.86 2.86 -2.62
N ARG A 7 -18.04 2.65 -1.62
CA ARG A 7 -17.71 3.67 -0.60
C ARG A 7 -16.82 4.80 -1.14
N SER A 8 -15.97 4.50 -2.11
CA SER A 8 -15.12 5.51 -2.76
C SER A 8 -15.77 6.08 -4.02
N PHE A 9 -16.50 5.27 -4.78
CA PHE A 9 -17.12 5.67 -6.04
C PHE A 9 -18.17 6.77 -5.87
N TYR A 10 -19.11 6.62 -4.92
CA TYR A 10 -20.19 7.59 -4.74
C TYR A 10 -19.73 9.01 -4.37
N PRO A 11 -18.78 9.22 -3.44
CA PRO A 11 -18.29 10.57 -3.16
C PRO A 11 -17.63 11.23 -4.36
N PHE A 12 -16.79 10.50 -5.11
CA PHE A 12 -16.15 11.04 -6.31
C PHE A 12 -17.14 11.38 -7.41
N ALA A 13 -18.11 10.50 -7.67
CA ALA A 13 -19.17 10.76 -8.64
C ALA A 13 -20.02 11.97 -8.26
N PHE A 14 -20.35 12.12 -6.96
CA PHE A 14 -21.07 13.27 -6.45
C PHE A 14 -20.29 14.57 -6.60
N ILE A 15 -19.01 14.59 -6.22
CA ILE A 15 -18.14 15.77 -6.37
C ILE A 15 -18.01 16.17 -7.83
N LEU A 16 -17.81 15.20 -8.74
CA LEU A 16 -17.73 15.46 -10.17
C LEU A 16 -19.02 16.08 -10.71
N LEU A 17 -20.18 15.50 -10.34
CA LEU A 17 -21.48 16.01 -10.75
C LEU A 17 -21.73 17.43 -10.21
N ALA A 18 -21.45 17.64 -8.94
CA ALA A 18 -21.58 18.97 -8.30
C ALA A 18 -20.67 20.02 -8.98
N ALA A 19 -19.43 19.64 -9.29
CA ALA A 19 -18.50 20.51 -10.00
C ALA A 19 -18.97 20.86 -11.42
N LEU A 20 -19.49 19.87 -12.18
CA LEU A 20 -20.06 20.10 -13.51
C LEU A 20 -21.26 21.05 -13.44
N ILE A 21 -22.17 20.83 -12.49
CA ILE A 21 -23.33 21.73 -12.32
C ILE A 21 -22.86 23.16 -12.01
N LEU A 22 -21.92 23.33 -11.08
CA LEU A 22 -21.42 24.63 -10.68
C LEU A 22 -20.73 25.34 -11.84
N VAL A 23 -19.87 24.64 -12.56
CA VAL A 23 -19.18 25.16 -13.75
C VAL A 23 -20.20 25.53 -14.84
N GLY A 24 -21.22 24.68 -15.06
CA GLY A 24 -22.26 24.97 -16.05
C GLY A 24 -23.09 26.21 -15.71
N VAL A 25 -23.54 26.35 -14.46
CA VAL A 25 -24.27 27.56 -14.04
C VAL A 25 -23.41 28.80 -14.19
N PHE A 26 -22.14 28.75 -13.77
CA PHE A 26 -21.22 29.88 -13.88
C PHE A 26 -20.94 30.21 -15.36
N PHE A 27 -20.73 29.20 -16.20
CA PHE A 27 -20.53 29.38 -17.64
C PHE A 27 -21.71 30.06 -18.32
N LEU A 28 -22.94 29.59 -18.05
CA LEU A 28 -24.15 30.17 -18.65
C LEU A 28 -24.39 31.61 -18.19
N GLN A 29 -24.13 31.92 -16.90
CA GLN A 29 -24.21 33.30 -16.40
C GLN A 29 -23.17 34.20 -17.08
N LEU A 30 -21.93 33.71 -17.24
CA LEU A 30 -20.87 34.48 -17.89
C LEU A 30 -21.17 34.70 -19.36
N ALA A 31 -21.60 33.65 -20.07
CA ALA A 31 -21.98 33.71 -21.49
C ALA A 31 -23.15 34.66 -21.71
N GLY A 32 -24.18 34.60 -20.86
CA GLY A 32 -25.32 35.53 -20.92
C GLY A 32 -24.90 36.97 -20.79
N ARG A 33 -24.12 37.30 -19.75
CA ARG A 33 -23.62 38.69 -19.54
C ARG A 33 -22.70 39.13 -20.67
N PHE A 34 -21.87 38.22 -21.20
CA PHE A 34 -20.99 38.55 -22.32
C PHE A 34 -21.78 38.84 -23.61
N LEU A 35 -22.78 38.03 -23.95
CA LEU A 35 -23.65 38.21 -25.09
C LEU A 35 -24.43 39.52 -24.98
N GLU A 36 -25.02 39.82 -23.83
CA GLU A 36 -25.74 41.06 -23.54
C GLU A 36 -24.84 42.29 -23.77
N LYS A 37 -23.67 42.34 -23.15
CA LYS A 37 -22.71 43.45 -23.27
C LYS A 37 -22.20 43.58 -24.72
N GLN A 38 -21.94 42.48 -25.41
CA GLN A 38 -21.51 42.48 -26.79
C GLN A 38 -22.60 43.01 -27.74
N THR A 39 -23.85 42.59 -27.52
CA THR A 39 -25.00 43.07 -28.26
C THR A 39 -25.21 44.57 -28.06
N GLU A 40 -25.16 45.05 -26.80
CA GLU A 40 -25.23 46.46 -26.48
C GLU A 40 -24.17 47.27 -27.21
N GLN A 41 -22.90 46.82 -27.15
CA GLN A 41 -21.81 47.55 -27.81
C GLN A 41 -21.94 47.60 -29.34
N ASN A 42 -22.37 46.48 -29.94
CA ASN A 42 -22.60 46.41 -31.39
C ASN A 42 -23.73 47.33 -31.81
N LEU A 43 -24.88 47.30 -31.09
CA LEU A 43 -26.02 48.18 -31.36
C LEU A 43 -25.66 49.65 -31.18
N LYS A 44 -24.87 50.01 -30.17
CA LYS A 44 -24.38 51.41 -29.99
C LYS A 44 -23.53 51.88 -31.16
N ASN A 45 -22.58 51.03 -31.62
CA ASN A 45 -21.73 51.37 -32.77
C ASN A 45 -22.55 51.52 -34.07
N ASP A 46 -23.47 50.60 -34.32
CA ASP A 46 -24.32 50.62 -35.50
C ASP A 46 -25.30 51.78 -35.43
N CYS A 47 -25.89 52.09 -34.27
CA CYS A 47 -26.77 53.23 -34.07
C CYS A 47 -26.06 54.57 -34.38
N SER A 48 -24.82 54.73 -33.88
CA SER A 48 -23.99 55.90 -34.16
C SER A 48 -23.69 56.05 -35.67
N ALA A 49 -23.30 54.95 -36.31
CA ALA A 49 -23.01 54.95 -37.77
C ALA A 49 -24.26 55.35 -38.58
N ILE A 50 -25.42 54.78 -38.24
CA ILE A 50 -26.70 55.11 -38.90
C ILE A 50 -27.10 56.55 -38.65
N ALA A 51 -26.95 57.06 -37.41
CA ALA A 51 -27.26 58.45 -37.05
C ALA A 51 -26.39 59.46 -37.84
N GLN A 52 -25.10 59.11 -38.04
CA GLN A 52 -24.20 59.95 -38.82
C GLN A 52 -24.60 60.00 -40.30
N VAL A 53 -25.00 58.85 -40.89
CA VAL A 53 -25.51 58.77 -42.27
C VAL A 53 -26.83 59.54 -42.37
N ALA A 54 -27.77 59.31 -41.42
CA ALA A 54 -29.07 59.97 -41.43
C ALA A 54 -28.97 61.51 -41.31
N GLY A 55 -27.97 61.99 -40.54
CA GLY A 55 -27.69 63.41 -40.40
C GLY A 55 -27.43 64.13 -41.72
N ALA A 56 -26.79 63.45 -42.71
CA ALA A 56 -26.52 64.04 -44.00
C ALA A 56 -27.80 64.23 -44.85
N TYR A 57 -28.90 63.60 -44.52
CA TYR A 57 -30.17 63.71 -45.26
C TYR A 57 -31.18 64.63 -44.55
N ILE A 58 -30.94 65.10 -43.34
CA ILE A 58 -31.82 66.01 -42.61
C ILE A 58 -31.97 67.36 -43.31
N ASP A 59 -30.87 67.88 -43.85
CA ASP A 59 -30.78 69.18 -44.44
C ASP A 59 -31.13 69.21 -45.95
N GLY A 60 -31.46 68.05 -46.57
CA GLY A 60 -31.76 67.90 -47.98
C GLY A 60 -33.20 67.40 -48.28
N ASP A 61 -33.36 66.43 -49.20
CA ASP A 61 -34.66 65.86 -49.60
C ASP A 61 -35.36 65.03 -48.51
N GLY A 62 -34.77 65.02 -47.35
CA GLY A 62 -35.31 64.30 -46.19
C GLY A 62 -35.20 62.79 -46.28
N PHE A 63 -35.84 62.08 -45.32
CA PHE A 63 -35.76 60.63 -45.17
C PHE A 63 -36.61 59.86 -46.20
N THR A 64 -37.22 60.56 -47.20
CA THR A 64 -38.03 59.98 -48.29
C THR A 64 -37.18 59.66 -49.54
N ASP A 65 -35.88 59.99 -49.58
CA ASP A 65 -34.99 59.66 -50.68
C ASP A 65 -34.81 58.15 -50.82
N SER A 66 -35.00 57.65 -52.00
CA SER A 66 -34.89 56.21 -52.33
C SER A 66 -33.52 55.64 -52.02
N SER A 67 -32.46 56.40 -52.18
CA SER A 67 -31.08 56.03 -51.88
C SER A 67 -30.89 55.82 -50.37
N PHE A 68 -31.45 56.70 -49.55
CA PHE A 68 -31.45 56.59 -48.11
C PHE A 68 -32.23 55.37 -47.60
N LEU A 69 -33.43 55.13 -48.18
CA LEU A 69 -34.26 53.98 -47.79
C LEU A 69 -33.60 52.66 -48.11
N ILE A 70 -32.90 52.54 -49.23
CA ILE A 70 -32.10 51.35 -49.58
C ILE A 70 -30.94 51.19 -48.58
N ASN A 71 -30.18 52.24 -48.32
CA ASN A 71 -29.07 52.17 -47.35
C ASN A 71 -29.54 51.79 -45.94
N LEU A 72 -30.65 52.35 -45.49
CA LEU A 72 -31.27 51.98 -44.22
C LEU A 72 -31.65 50.53 -44.15
N SER A 73 -32.25 49.98 -45.19
CA SER A 73 -32.60 48.56 -45.29
C SER A 73 -31.36 47.66 -45.29
N VAL A 74 -30.29 48.05 -45.96
CA VAL A 74 -28.99 47.34 -45.94
C VAL A 74 -28.37 47.39 -44.53
N ALA A 75 -28.34 48.57 -43.91
CA ALA A 75 -27.82 48.78 -42.55
C ALA A 75 -28.57 47.90 -41.54
N ALA A 76 -29.89 47.85 -41.61
CA ALA A 76 -30.71 47.01 -40.76
C ALA A 76 -30.43 45.52 -40.92
N LYS A 77 -30.16 45.05 -42.16
CA LYS A 77 -29.76 43.65 -42.44
C LYS A 77 -28.35 43.34 -41.91
N ILE A 78 -27.42 44.30 -42.02
CA ILE A 78 -26.03 44.10 -41.54
C ILE A 78 -26.04 44.06 -39.99
N SER A 79 -26.67 45.04 -39.31
CA SER A 79 -26.80 45.10 -37.86
C SER A 79 -27.74 44.03 -37.32
N GLN A 80 -28.48 43.37 -38.18
CA GLN A 80 -29.48 42.35 -37.81
C GLN A 80 -30.51 42.88 -36.79
N ALA A 81 -30.75 44.18 -36.83
CA ALA A 81 -31.67 44.91 -35.97
C ALA A 81 -32.68 45.66 -36.83
N ASN A 82 -33.86 45.88 -36.30
CA ASN A 82 -34.80 46.79 -36.91
C ASN A 82 -34.37 48.25 -36.65
N VAL A 83 -34.34 49.07 -37.67
CA VAL A 83 -33.95 50.46 -37.56
C VAL A 83 -35.20 51.32 -37.72
N VAL A 84 -35.40 52.24 -36.82
CA VAL A 84 -36.51 53.20 -36.82
C VAL A 84 -35.90 54.59 -36.70
N ILE A 85 -36.40 55.53 -37.54
CA ILE A 85 -36.05 56.94 -37.51
C ILE A 85 -37.33 57.72 -37.13
N CYS A 86 -37.18 58.56 -36.11
CA CYS A 86 -38.23 59.45 -35.61
C CYS A 86 -37.79 60.90 -35.79
N ASP A 87 -38.74 61.83 -35.78
CA ASP A 87 -38.51 63.25 -35.66
C ASP A 87 -38.05 63.63 -34.23
N ALA A 88 -37.80 64.92 -33.98
CA ALA A 88 -37.41 65.46 -32.66
C ALA A 88 -38.49 65.30 -31.58
N GLU A 89 -39.74 65.16 -31.97
CA GLU A 89 -40.93 64.93 -31.16
C GLU A 89 -41.19 63.41 -30.89
N GLY A 90 -40.43 62.52 -31.55
CA GLY A 90 -40.57 61.06 -31.42
C GLY A 90 -41.63 60.46 -32.33
N ILE A 91 -42.07 61.19 -33.34
CA ILE A 91 -43.02 60.63 -34.36
C ILE A 91 -42.22 59.83 -35.39
N LEU A 92 -42.62 58.62 -35.66
CA LEU A 92 -41.94 57.70 -36.58
C LEU A 92 -42.07 58.18 -38.03
N LEU A 93 -40.91 58.44 -38.67
CA LEU A 93 -40.85 58.87 -40.04
C LEU A 93 -40.61 57.69 -40.99
N VAL A 94 -39.65 56.82 -40.64
CA VAL A 94 -39.25 55.70 -41.49
C VAL A 94 -38.84 54.47 -40.61
N CYS A 95 -39.17 53.30 -41.08
CA CYS A 95 -38.65 52.05 -40.49
C CYS A 95 -38.05 51.12 -41.52
N SER A 96 -37.11 50.29 -41.12
CA SER A 96 -36.43 49.32 -41.99
C SER A 96 -37.33 48.16 -42.41
N ASP A 97 -38.46 47.89 -41.73
CA ASP A 97 -39.32 46.75 -41.97
C ASP A 97 -40.12 46.91 -43.31
N ALA A 98 -40.55 48.11 -43.56
CA ALA A 98 -41.23 48.44 -44.82
C ALA A 98 -40.91 49.92 -45.25
N PRO A 99 -39.75 50.12 -45.89
CA PRO A 99 -39.30 51.45 -46.18
C PRO A 99 -40.22 52.29 -47.07
N LEU A 100 -41.02 51.61 -47.92
CA LEU A 100 -41.97 52.24 -48.88
C LEU A 100 -43.45 52.02 -48.47
N GLY A 101 -43.78 52.34 -47.22
CA GLY A 101 -45.17 52.21 -46.75
C GLY A 101 -45.29 51.48 -45.42
N CYS A 102 -44.47 51.91 -44.48
CA CYS A 102 -44.46 51.35 -43.11
C CYS A 102 -45.78 51.64 -42.42
N ILE A 103 -46.35 50.57 -41.84
CA ILE A 103 -47.60 50.63 -41.03
C ILE A 103 -47.39 51.43 -39.76
N HIS A 104 -46.17 51.57 -39.31
CA HIS A 104 -45.79 52.30 -38.10
C HIS A 104 -45.59 53.80 -38.34
N GLN A 105 -45.66 54.31 -39.60
CA GLN A 105 -45.43 55.72 -39.95
C GLN A 105 -46.48 56.62 -39.28
N GLY A 106 -46.02 57.65 -38.59
CA GLY A 106 -46.92 58.55 -37.83
C GLY A 106 -47.27 58.06 -36.45
N LEU A 107 -46.84 56.89 -36.03
CA LEU A 107 -46.95 56.47 -34.62
C LEU A 107 -45.97 57.24 -33.76
N GLN A 108 -46.40 57.63 -32.59
CA GLN A 108 -45.51 58.26 -31.62
C GLN A 108 -44.88 57.18 -30.74
N VAL A 109 -43.54 57.16 -30.66
CA VAL A 109 -42.84 56.33 -29.73
C VAL A 109 -43.11 56.88 -28.32
N THR A 110 -44.00 56.17 -27.59
CA THR A 110 -44.45 56.61 -26.28
C THR A 110 -43.43 56.27 -25.21
N GLY A 111 -42.99 57.26 -24.51
CA GLY A 111 -42.08 57.20 -23.36
C GLY A 111 -41.43 58.55 -23.18
N GLY A 112 -42.11 59.53 -22.54
CA GLY A 112 -41.58 60.88 -22.33
C GLY A 112 -40.17 60.85 -21.72
N ASP A 113 -39.95 59.97 -20.79
CA ASP A 113 -38.66 59.81 -20.13
C ASP A 113 -37.58 59.27 -21.11
N PHE A 114 -37.95 58.45 -22.12
CA PHE A 114 -37.03 57.93 -23.13
C PHE A 114 -36.53 59.04 -24.08
N LEU A 115 -37.45 59.88 -24.56
CA LEU A 115 -37.15 61.03 -25.42
C LEU A 115 -36.29 62.09 -24.73
N GLU A 116 -36.59 62.42 -23.47
CA GLU A 116 -35.78 63.35 -22.68
C GLU A 116 -34.37 62.78 -22.40
N SER A 117 -34.28 61.47 -22.19
CA SER A 117 -33.01 60.77 -21.97
C SER A 117 -32.14 60.82 -23.24
N VAL A 118 -32.72 60.66 -24.46
CA VAL A 118 -32.01 60.74 -25.74
C VAL A 118 -31.50 62.15 -26.01
N LYS A 119 -32.23 63.20 -25.52
CA LYS A 119 -31.80 64.61 -25.67
C LYS A 119 -30.64 64.95 -24.73
N SER A 120 -30.51 64.25 -23.63
CA SER A 120 -29.53 64.55 -22.56
C SER A 120 -28.30 63.65 -22.57
N GLN A 121 -28.33 62.48 -23.22
CA GLN A 121 -27.29 61.49 -23.26
C GLN A 121 -26.91 61.09 -24.66
N ASP A 122 -25.65 60.69 -24.88
CA ASP A 122 -25.18 60.21 -26.21
C ASP A 122 -25.92 59.00 -26.69
N TYR A 123 -26.31 58.08 -25.75
CA TYR A 123 -27.07 56.87 -26.03
C TYR A 123 -28.06 56.59 -24.91
N VAL A 124 -29.21 56.07 -25.29
CA VAL A 124 -30.19 55.48 -24.37
C VAL A 124 -30.37 54.02 -24.70
N VAL A 125 -30.24 53.17 -23.68
CA VAL A 125 -30.45 51.74 -23.80
C VAL A 125 -31.74 51.39 -23.07
N SER A 126 -32.63 50.69 -23.77
CA SER A 126 -33.89 50.18 -23.19
C SER A 126 -33.97 48.68 -23.39
N ASP A 127 -34.34 47.99 -22.33
CA ASP A 127 -34.60 46.52 -22.35
C ASP A 127 -36.07 46.31 -21.99
N GLY A 128 -36.84 45.74 -22.97
CA GLY A 128 -38.24 45.47 -22.78
C GLY A 128 -39.11 45.83 -24.02
N LEU A 129 -40.37 46.12 -23.75
CA LEU A 129 -41.34 46.52 -24.75
C LEU A 129 -41.16 47.99 -25.11
N ILE A 130 -41.13 48.32 -26.39
CA ILE A 130 -41.29 49.67 -26.89
C ILE A 130 -42.76 49.89 -27.26
N GLU A 131 -43.49 50.50 -26.34
CA GLU A 131 -44.93 50.70 -26.52
C GLU A 131 -45.24 51.34 -27.83
N GLY A 132 -46.17 50.70 -28.57
CA GLY A 132 -46.63 51.22 -29.88
C GLY A 132 -45.83 50.75 -31.10
N LEU A 133 -44.63 50.10 -30.91
CA LEU A 133 -43.79 49.67 -32.04
C LEU A 133 -43.73 48.17 -32.20
N TYR A 134 -43.49 47.46 -31.11
CA TYR A 134 -43.32 46.01 -31.17
C TYR A 134 -44.03 45.32 -29.99
N GLU A 135 -44.58 44.13 -30.18
CA GLU A 135 -45.28 43.36 -29.16
C GLU A 135 -44.32 42.42 -28.36
N ASP A 136 -43.08 42.25 -28.83
CA ASP A 136 -42.08 41.39 -28.23
C ASP A 136 -41.07 42.20 -27.39
N ASN A 137 -40.48 41.54 -26.38
CA ASN A 137 -39.40 42.13 -25.63
C ASN A 137 -38.16 42.28 -26.49
N ARG A 138 -37.61 43.48 -26.51
CA ARG A 138 -36.50 43.85 -27.38
C ARG A 138 -35.40 44.56 -26.63
N PHE A 139 -34.22 44.38 -27.08
CA PHE A 139 -33.07 45.20 -26.68
C PHE A 139 -32.91 46.32 -27.65
N SER A 140 -32.98 47.55 -27.19
CA SER A 140 -33.05 48.73 -28.03
C SER A 140 -32.02 49.78 -27.60
N VAL A 141 -31.44 50.42 -28.58
CA VAL A 141 -30.49 51.53 -28.44
C VAL A 141 -30.95 52.67 -29.28
N ALA A 142 -31.02 53.87 -28.70
CA ALA A 142 -31.35 55.09 -29.42
C ALA A 142 -30.25 56.18 -29.27
N THR A 143 -30.10 56.98 -30.31
CA THR A 143 -29.21 58.16 -30.29
C THR A 143 -29.84 59.30 -31.11
N ALA A 144 -29.46 60.53 -30.80
CA ALA A 144 -29.89 61.71 -31.53
C ALA A 144 -29.26 61.82 -32.94
N ILE A 145 -30.01 62.26 -33.95
CA ILE A 145 -29.52 62.64 -35.24
C ILE A 145 -29.32 64.13 -35.23
N ASN A 146 -28.07 64.56 -35.35
CA ASN A 146 -27.74 65.98 -35.37
C ASN A 146 -27.43 66.42 -36.82
N SER A 147 -27.94 67.60 -37.22
CA SER A 147 -27.60 68.22 -38.49
C SER A 147 -26.10 68.53 -38.51
N PRO A 148 -25.36 68.13 -39.58
CA PRO A 148 -23.95 68.48 -39.71
C PRO A 148 -23.73 69.97 -39.99
N VAL A 149 -24.76 70.69 -40.37
CA VAL A 149 -24.71 72.14 -40.72
C VAL A 149 -25.03 73.03 -39.50
N THR A 150 -26.14 72.71 -38.77
CA THR A 150 -26.62 73.54 -37.66
C THR A 150 -26.17 73.04 -36.33
N GLY A 151 -25.83 71.75 -36.21
CA GLY A 151 -25.55 71.08 -34.94
C GLY A 151 -26.79 70.80 -34.08
N GLU A 152 -27.98 71.20 -34.56
CA GLU A 152 -29.22 70.95 -33.85
C GLU A 152 -29.76 69.53 -34.08
N MET A 153 -30.47 69.00 -33.07
CA MET A 153 -31.10 67.69 -33.15
C MET A 153 -32.27 67.72 -34.14
N GLY A 154 -32.18 66.97 -35.23
CA GLY A 154 -33.23 66.87 -36.25
C GLY A 154 -34.05 65.57 -36.17
N GLY A 155 -33.67 64.65 -35.33
CA GLY A 155 -34.40 63.38 -35.18
C GLY A 155 -33.70 62.39 -34.25
N ILE A 156 -34.24 61.20 -34.22
CA ILE A 156 -33.73 60.06 -33.37
C ILE A 156 -33.61 58.82 -34.23
N VAL A 157 -32.50 58.08 -34.10
CA VAL A 157 -32.34 56.73 -34.59
C VAL A 157 -32.56 55.78 -33.45
N LEU A 158 -33.39 54.80 -33.63
CA LEU A 158 -33.65 53.67 -32.71
C LEU A 158 -33.31 52.35 -33.43
N LEU A 159 -32.37 51.64 -32.89
CA LEU A 159 -32.08 50.25 -33.27
C LEU A 159 -32.68 49.30 -32.27
N SER A 160 -33.37 48.26 -32.75
CA SER A 160 -34.09 47.34 -31.88
C SER A 160 -33.89 45.90 -32.36
N MET A 161 -33.50 44.99 -31.45
CA MET A 161 -33.30 43.57 -31.70
C MET A 161 -34.16 42.75 -30.78
N PRO A 162 -34.85 41.67 -31.24
CA PRO A 162 -35.62 40.78 -30.40
C PRO A 162 -34.71 40.04 -29.38
N GLN A 163 -35.09 40.00 -28.11
CA GLN A 163 -34.37 39.27 -27.04
C GLN A 163 -34.29 37.75 -27.33
N SER A 164 -35.29 37.21 -28.05
CA SER A 164 -35.32 35.79 -28.46
C SER A 164 -34.09 35.34 -29.19
N ARG A 165 -33.35 36.24 -29.83
CA ARG A 165 -32.12 35.93 -30.55
C ARG A 165 -30.95 35.61 -29.66
N ALA A 166 -30.78 36.31 -28.55
CA ALA A 166 -29.77 36.02 -27.54
C ALA A 166 -30.08 34.70 -26.82
N SER A 167 -31.37 34.42 -26.60
CA SER A 167 -31.80 33.15 -25.97
C SER A 167 -31.54 31.93 -26.84
N LEU A 168 -31.66 32.02 -28.17
CA LEU A 168 -31.34 30.92 -29.09
C LEU A 168 -29.85 30.53 -29.05
N ILE A 169 -28.95 31.54 -28.97
CA ILE A 169 -27.49 31.26 -28.83
C ILE A 169 -27.18 30.61 -27.48
N LEU A 170 -27.82 31.07 -26.42
CA LEU A 170 -27.67 30.45 -25.08
C LEU A 170 -28.21 29.03 -25.03
N GLU A 171 -29.30 28.74 -25.71
CA GLU A 171 -29.87 27.40 -25.82
C GLU A 171 -28.92 26.45 -26.55
N GLU A 172 -28.37 26.88 -27.68
CA GLU A 172 -27.36 26.10 -28.45
C GLU A 172 -26.10 25.83 -27.60
N LEU A 173 -25.60 26.84 -26.88
CA LEU A 173 -24.46 26.70 -25.97
C LEU A 173 -24.79 25.73 -24.82
N THR A 174 -26.02 25.75 -24.31
CA THR A 174 -26.48 24.84 -23.25
C THR A 174 -26.51 23.41 -23.72
N ASP A 175 -27.02 23.16 -24.92
CA ASP A 175 -27.06 21.81 -25.52
C ASP A 175 -25.66 21.24 -25.74
N HIS A 176 -24.74 22.03 -26.27
CA HIS A 176 -23.36 21.63 -26.41
C HIS A 176 -22.68 21.34 -25.05
N TYR A 177 -22.93 22.20 -24.06
CA TYR A 177 -22.44 21.99 -22.69
C TYR A 177 -22.96 20.67 -22.09
N LEU A 178 -24.25 20.39 -22.24
CA LEU A 178 -24.86 19.14 -21.73
C LEU A 178 -24.28 17.91 -22.44
N MET A 179 -24.12 17.96 -23.76
CA MET A 179 -23.52 16.86 -24.51
C MET A 179 -22.08 16.55 -24.04
N VAL A 180 -21.25 17.58 -23.88
CA VAL A 180 -19.86 17.43 -23.37
C VAL A 180 -19.88 16.92 -21.94
N SER A 181 -20.77 17.43 -21.08
CA SER A 181 -20.90 16.98 -19.68
C SER A 181 -21.24 15.51 -19.58
N VAL A 182 -22.17 15.01 -20.40
CA VAL A 182 -22.52 13.58 -20.45
C VAL A 182 -21.30 12.74 -20.87
N LEU A 183 -20.55 13.18 -21.88
CA LEU A 183 -19.36 12.48 -22.33
C LEU A 183 -18.28 12.41 -21.22
N VAL A 184 -18.05 13.51 -20.51
CA VAL A 184 -17.11 13.58 -19.38
C VAL A 184 -17.53 12.63 -18.25
N VAL A 185 -18.82 12.59 -17.90
CA VAL A 185 -19.34 11.67 -16.89
C VAL A 185 -19.13 10.22 -17.30
N LEU A 186 -19.45 9.86 -18.54
CA LEU A 186 -19.23 8.50 -19.05
C LEU A 186 -17.77 8.09 -18.98
N LEU A 187 -16.87 8.97 -19.42
CA LEU A 187 -15.43 8.74 -19.36
C LEU A 187 -14.95 8.55 -17.90
N ALA A 188 -15.42 9.41 -17.01
CA ALA A 188 -15.08 9.31 -15.58
C ALA A 188 -15.55 7.99 -14.95
N VAL A 189 -16.76 7.52 -15.28
CA VAL A 189 -17.29 6.23 -14.80
C VAL A 189 -16.40 5.07 -15.27
N VAL A 190 -15.98 5.08 -16.54
CA VAL A 190 -15.07 4.05 -17.07
C VAL A 190 -13.73 4.06 -16.34
N LEU A 191 -13.08 5.24 -16.23
CA LEU A 191 -11.78 5.39 -15.58
C LEU A 191 -11.84 5.00 -14.10
N LEU A 192 -12.86 5.44 -13.36
CA LEU A 192 -13.07 5.07 -11.96
C LEU A 192 -13.30 3.56 -11.80
N SER A 193 -14.05 2.94 -12.73
CA SER A 193 -14.28 1.49 -12.71
C SER A 193 -12.97 0.71 -12.92
N LEU A 194 -12.14 1.12 -13.87
CA LEU A 194 -10.83 0.52 -14.12
C LEU A 194 -9.89 0.69 -12.92
N PHE A 195 -9.81 1.89 -12.37
CA PHE A 195 -9.00 2.20 -11.20
C PHE A 195 -9.42 1.37 -9.97
N ALA A 196 -10.72 1.29 -9.74
CA ALA A 196 -11.26 0.52 -8.61
C ALA A 196 -11.00 -0.98 -8.75
N ARG A 197 -11.16 -1.55 -9.94
CA ARG A 197 -10.80 -2.97 -10.19
C ARG A 197 -9.33 -3.22 -9.94
N ARG A 198 -8.45 -2.32 -10.41
CA ARG A 198 -7.00 -2.46 -10.26
C ARG A 198 -6.54 -2.43 -8.80
N ASN A 199 -7.21 -1.65 -7.93
CA ASN A 199 -6.81 -1.47 -6.54
C ASN A 199 -7.60 -2.37 -5.57
N SER A 200 -8.91 -2.48 -5.74
CA SER A 200 -9.77 -3.16 -4.75
C SER A 200 -9.75 -4.68 -4.88
N THR A 201 -9.60 -5.24 -6.08
CA THR A 201 -9.60 -6.69 -6.27
C THR A 201 -8.41 -7.37 -5.59
N PRO A 202 -7.14 -6.92 -5.79
CA PRO A 202 -5.99 -7.53 -5.11
C PRO A 202 -6.10 -7.45 -3.58
N LEU A 203 -6.57 -6.34 -3.03
CA LEU A 203 -6.77 -6.19 -1.58
C LEU A 203 -7.84 -7.14 -1.03
N GLN A 204 -8.92 -7.38 -1.78
CA GLN A 204 -9.93 -8.37 -1.38
C GLN A 204 -9.39 -9.80 -1.40
N ASP A 205 -8.59 -10.14 -2.41
CA ASP A 205 -7.96 -11.46 -2.50
C ASP A 205 -6.92 -11.66 -1.39
N MET A 206 -6.14 -10.63 -1.06
CA MET A 206 -5.25 -10.65 0.10
C MET A 206 -6.02 -10.85 1.42
N ALA A 207 -7.14 -10.13 1.60
CA ALA A 207 -7.97 -10.28 2.79
C ALA A 207 -8.56 -11.70 2.90
N ARG A 208 -9.01 -12.29 1.78
CA ARG A 208 -9.50 -13.69 1.75
C ARG A 208 -8.38 -14.66 2.08
N THR A 209 -7.18 -14.47 1.51
CA THR A 209 -6.01 -15.30 1.78
C THR A 209 -5.60 -15.20 3.25
N ALA A 210 -5.60 -13.99 3.83
CA ALA A 210 -5.30 -13.79 5.25
C ALA A 210 -6.33 -14.48 6.16
N ILE A 211 -7.61 -14.44 5.82
CA ILE A 211 -8.66 -15.17 6.54
C ILE A 211 -8.44 -16.68 6.45
N ALA A 212 -8.19 -17.21 5.24
CA ALA A 212 -7.92 -18.63 5.03
C ALA A 212 -6.68 -19.09 5.82
N PHE A 213 -5.64 -18.25 5.85
CA PHE A 213 -4.43 -18.46 6.63
C PHE A 213 -4.73 -18.51 8.14
N GLY A 214 -5.52 -17.57 8.65
CA GLY A 214 -5.96 -17.52 10.06
C GLY A 214 -6.83 -18.72 10.47
N HIS A 215 -7.53 -19.35 9.53
CA HIS A 215 -8.28 -20.60 9.74
C HIS A 215 -7.43 -21.87 9.63
N GLY A 216 -6.10 -21.73 9.58
CA GLY A 216 -5.16 -22.87 9.61
C GLY A 216 -4.65 -23.33 8.23
N ASN A 217 -5.04 -22.70 7.14
CA ASN A 217 -4.43 -23.00 5.85
C ASN A 217 -3.10 -22.23 5.71
N LEU A 218 -2.07 -22.72 6.37
CA LEU A 218 -0.73 -22.09 6.39
C LEU A 218 -0.02 -22.08 5.03
N LYS A 219 -0.52 -22.85 4.05
CA LYS A 219 -0.01 -22.86 2.68
C LYS A 219 -0.63 -21.79 1.79
N ALA A 220 -1.66 -21.09 2.27
CA ALA A 220 -2.28 -20.01 1.53
C ALA A 220 -1.26 -18.90 1.24
N ARG A 221 -1.18 -18.48 -0.01
CA ARG A 221 -0.33 -17.36 -0.47
C ARG A 221 -1.16 -16.43 -1.32
N THR A 222 -0.87 -15.16 -1.23
CA THR A 222 -1.49 -14.16 -2.10
C THR A 222 -0.70 -14.05 -3.41
N HIS A 223 -1.46 -13.99 -4.50
CA HIS A 223 -0.91 -13.70 -5.82
C HIS A 223 -1.36 -12.32 -6.24
N VAL A 224 -0.41 -11.49 -6.63
CA VAL A 224 -0.69 -10.12 -7.10
C VAL A 224 -0.29 -10.04 -8.57
N PRO A 225 -1.19 -9.56 -9.44
CA PRO A 225 -0.87 -9.37 -10.85
C PRO A 225 0.29 -8.38 -11.04
N ASP A 226 1.09 -8.56 -12.09
CA ASP A 226 2.26 -7.73 -12.40
C ASP A 226 1.91 -6.25 -12.62
N ASN A 227 0.66 -5.96 -13.00
CA ASN A 227 0.14 -4.60 -13.22
C ASN A 227 -0.45 -3.94 -11.97
N ALA A 228 -0.35 -4.57 -10.80
CA ALA A 228 -0.80 -3.96 -9.54
C ALA A 228 0.14 -2.82 -9.11
N PRO A 229 -0.36 -1.85 -8.34
CA PRO A 229 0.47 -0.82 -7.71
C PRO A 229 1.60 -1.42 -6.87
N ASP A 230 2.73 -0.72 -6.82
CA ASP A 230 3.93 -1.20 -6.12
C ASP A 230 3.68 -1.42 -4.63
N GLU A 231 2.88 -0.58 -3.99
CA GLU A 231 2.51 -0.70 -2.58
C GLU A 231 1.72 -1.99 -2.29
N ILE A 232 0.86 -2.40 -3.21
CA ILE A 232 0.09 -3.65 -3.08
C ILE A 232 1.01 -4.86 -3.29
N ARG A 233 1.97 -4.74 -4.21
CA ARG A 233 2.97 -5.79 -4.46
C ARG A 233 3.89 -5.98 -3.26
N GLU A 234 4.37 -4.88 -2.67
CA GLU A 234 5.21 -4.90 -1.47
C GLU A 234 4.46 -5.51 -0.28
N LEU A 235 3.21 -5.12 -0.07
CA LEU A 235 2.36 -5.70 0.98
C LEU A 235 2.15 -7.21 0.79
N ALA A 236 1.95 -7.66 -0.45
CA ALA A 236 1.81 -9.09 -0.76
C ALA A 236 3.08 -9.88 -0.50
N LEU A 237 4.25 -9.32 -0.85
CA LEU A 237 5.55 -9.92 -0.55
C LEU A 237 5.78 -10.02 0.97
N ALA A 238 5.50 -8.96 1.70
CA ALA A 238 5.60 -8.95 3.17
C ALA A 238 4.68 -10.00 3.81
N PHE A 239 3.42 -10.10 3.35
CA PHE A 239 2.48 -11.12 3.79
C PHE A 239 2.99 -12.54 3.49
N ASN A 240 3.45 -12.81 2.26
CA ASN A 240 3.95 -14.12 1.87
C ASN A 240 5.20 -14.54 2.65
N ASN A 241 6.11 -13.60 2.94
CA ASN A 241 7.29 -13.83 3.78
C ASN A 241 6.89 -14.17 5.22
N MET A 242 5.96 -13.41 5.81
CA MET A 242 5.40 -13.70 7.13
C MET A 242 4.72 -15.09 7.16
N ALA A 243 3.88 -15.38 6.16
CA ALA A 243 3.20 -16.66 6.03
C ALA A 243 4.18 -17.83 5.89
N GLY A 244 5.27 -17.64 5.12
CA GLY A 244 6.35 -18.64 5.00
C GLY A 244 7.08 -18.89 6.30
N SER A 245 7.38 -17.85 7.06
CA SER A 245 8.04 -17.96 8.36
C SER A 245 7.15 -18.70 9.38
N LEU A 246 5.86 -18.39 9.39
CA LEU A 246 4.91 -19.03 10.33
C LEU A 246 4.64 -20.49 9.95
N GLU A 247 4.50 -20.82 8.65
CA GLU A 247 4.38 -22.21 8.18
C GLU A 247 5.59 -23.03 8.60
N LYS A 248 6.81 -22.47 8.40
CA LYS A 248 8.05 -23.14 8.82
C LYS A 248 8.09 -23.38 10.33
N SER A 249 7.70 -22.38 11.12
CA SER A 249 7.65 -22.50 12.59
C SER A 249 6.66 -23.56 13.04
N GLU A 250 5.45 -23.59 12.45
CA GLU A 250 4.43 -24.59 12.80
C GLU A 250 4.83 -26.01 12.37
N ASN A 251 5.42 -26.18 11.19
CA ASN A 251 5.95 -27.47 10.76
C ASN A 251 7.04 -27.97 11.72
N GLN A 252 7.96 -27.09 12.15
CA GLN A 252 8.99 -27.44 13.13
C GLN A 252 8.38 -27.82 14.49
N ARG A 253 7.30 -27.13 14.91
CA ARG A 253 6.58 -27.47 16.13
C ARG A 253 5.90 -28.82 16.04
N GLN A 254 5.24 -29.13 14.92
CA GLN A 254 4.57 -30.42 14.70
C GLN A 254 5.58 -31.56 14.65
N GLU A 255 6.70 -31.37 13.93
CA GLU A 255 7.79 -32.34 13.87
C GLU A 255 8.38 -32.62 15.25
N PHE A 256 8.58 -31.54 16.06
CA PHE A 256 9.03 -31.70 17.45
C PHE A 256 8.07 -32.54 18.27
N VAL A 257 6.76 -32.24 18.24
CA VAL A 257 5.76 -33.03 19.02
C VAL A 257 5.71 -34.48 18.55
N ALA A 258 5.79 -34.75 17.25
CA ALA A 258 5.81 -36.09 16.69
C ALA A 258 7.05 -36.89 17.16
N ASN A 259 8.24 -36.26 17.07
CA ASN A 259 9.50 -36.88 17.49
C ASN A 259 9.52 -37.14 19.00
N VAL A 260 9.06 -36.20 19.82
CA VAL A 260 8.90 -36.37 21.28
C VAL A 260 8.02 -37.58 21.58
N SER A 261 6.84 -37.65 20.94
CA SER A 261 5.88 -38.71 21.17
C SER A 261 6.48 -40.09 20.81
N HIS A 262 7.23 -40.18 19.70
CA HIS A 262 7.89 -41.39 19.27
C HIS A 262 9.00 -41.82 20.24
N GLU A 263 9.86 -40.87 20.65
CA GLU A 263 11.00 -41.13 21.53
C GLU A 263 10.58 -41.42 23.00
N LEU A 264 9.39 -41.00 23.43
CA LEU A 264 8.79 -41.39 24.69
C LEU A 264 8.12 -42.79 24.62
N LYS A 265 7.41 -43.07 23.51
CA LYS A 265 6.64 -44.33 23.38
C LYS A 265 7.53 -45.58 23.47
N THR A 266 8.71 -45.55 22.82
CA THR A 266 9.63 -46.69 22.75
C THR A 266 10.08 -47.16 24.14
N PRO A 267 10.70 -46.33 25.02
CA PRO A 267 11.09 -46.74 26.38
C PRO A 267 9.91 -47.18 27.22
N MET A 268 8.77 -46.45 27.12
CA MET A 268 7.55 -46.78 27.90
C MET A 268 7.03 -48.18 27.52
N THR A 269 7.01 -48.55 26.24
CA THR A 269 6.59 -49.88 25.80
C THR A 269 7.57 -50.96 26.28
N THR A 270 8.88 -50.68 26.28
CA THR A 270 9.90 -51.62 26.76
C THR A 270 9.75 -51.84 28.29
N ILE A 271 9.58 -50.75 29.06
CA ILE A 271 9.37 -50.80 30.51
C ILE A 271 8.10 -51.62 30.82
N ALA A 272 6.96 -51.27 30.21
CA ALA A 272 5.68 -51.95 30.40
C ALA A 272 5.79 -53.45 30.06
N GLY A 273 6.37 -53.78 28.89
CA GLY A 273 6.50 -55.18 28.41
C GLY A 273 7.36 -56.04 29.35
N TYR A 274 8.44 -55.49 29.92
CA TYR A 274 9.25 -56.26 30.85
C TYR A 274 8.58 -56.38 32.23
N ILE A 275 7.90 -55.35 32.72
CA ILE A 275 7.12 -55.44 33.96
C ILE A 275 5.99 -56.45 33.79
N ASP A 276 5.21 -56.40 32.73
CA ASP A 276 4.13 -57.34 32.46
C ASP A 276 4.66 -58.77 32.35
N GLY A 277 5.77 -58.98 31.65
CA GLY A 277 6.42 -60.32 31.52
C GLY A 277 6.96 -60.87 32.86
N ILE A 278 7.32 -59.99 33.78
CA ILE A 278 7.69 -60.42 35.18
C ILE A 278 6.42 -60.75 35.98
N LEU A 279 5.37 -59.98 35.85
CA LEU A 279 4.12 -60.13 36.60
C LEU A 279 3.32 -61.37 36.18
N ASP A 280 3.30 -61.70 34.88
CA ASP A 280 2.60 -62.84 34.28
C ASP A 280 3.41 -64.14 34.36
N GLY A 281 4.66 -64.06 34.79
CA GLY A 281 5.54 -65.20 34.91
C GLY A 281 6.21 -65.68 33.62
N THR A 282 6.04 -64.95 32.54
CA THR A 282 6.72 -65.22 31.24
C THR A 282 8.24 -65.08 31.37
N ILE A 283 8.70 -64.18 32.25
CA ILE A 283 10.11 -64.00 32.59
C ILE A 283 10.46 -64.88 33.81
N PRO A 284 11.33 -65.91 33.67
CA PRO A 284 11.76 -66.76 34.76
C PRO A 284 12.44 -65.96 35.90
N ARG A 285 12.24 -66.41 37.16
CA ARG A 285 12.78 -65.72 38.33
C ARG A 285 14.27 -65.47 38.29
N GLU A 286 15.05 -66.42 37.70
CA GLU A 286 16.51 -66.32 37.60
C GLU A 286 16.95 -65.15 36.65
N LYS A 287 16.06 -64.62 35.76
CA LYS A 287 16.35 -63.54 34.82
C LYS A 287 15.69 -62.22 35.22
N GLN A 288 14.86 -62.19 36.26
CA GLN A 288 14.10 -60.99 36.65
C GLN A 288 15.01 -59.81 36.99
N ASP A 289 16.12 -60.06 37.72
CA ASP A 289 17.06 -58.98 38.09
C ASP A 289 17.68 -58.33 36.85
N HIS A 290 17.99 -59.08 35.81
CA HIS A 290 18.49 -58.54 34.55
C HIS A 290 17.46 -57.61 33.85
N TYR A 291 16.18 -58.05 33.79
CA TYR A 291 15.14 -57.25 33.17
C TYR A 291 14.75 -56.02 34.03
N LEU A 292 14.78 -56.13 35.38
CA LEU A 292 14.61 -55.01 36.25
C LEU A 292 15.73 -53.98 36.13
N GLN A 293 16.98 -54.44 35.86
CA GLN A 293 18.08 -53.52 35.56
C GLN A 293 17.81 -52.77 34.25
N ILE A 294 17.30 -53.42 33.18
CA ILE A 294 16.94 -52.80 31.92
C ILE A 294 15.82 -51.75 32.17
N VAL A 295 14.79 -52.10 32.93
CA VAL A 295 13.70 -51.18 33.31
C VAL A 295 14.25 -49.96 34.06
N SER A 296 15.17 -50.15 35.00
CA SER A 296 15.83 -49.07 35.75
C SER A 296 16.61 -48.15 34.82
N ASP A 297 17.38 -48.70 33.91
CA ASP A 297 18.22 -47.94 32.99
C ASP A 297 17.36 -47.14 31.97
N GLU A 298 16.26 -47.78 31.47
CA GLU A 298 15.32 -47.11 30.59
C GLU A 298 14.54 -46.00 31.25
N THR A 299 14.23 -46.17 32.58
CA THR A 299 13.60 -45.09 33.39
C THR A 299 14.55 -43.92 33.59
N LYS A 300 15.83 -44.16 33.89
CA LYS A 300 16.86 -43.11 33.99
C LYS A 300 17.04 -42.37 32.67
N ARG A 301 17.01 -43.14 31.59
CA ARG A 301 17.09 -42.61 30.21
C ARG A 301 15.90 -41.71 29.94
N LEU A 302 14.66 -42.11 30.22
CA LEU A 302 13.45 -41.32 30.04
C LEU A 302 13.51 -40.02 30.84
N ASN A 303 14.00 -40.09 32.10
CA ASN A 303 14.15 -38.90 32.94
C ASN A 303 15.14 -37.86 32.33
N ARG A 304 16.26 -38.33 31.75
CA ARG A 304 17.21 -37.46 31.01
C ARG A 304 16.55 -36.80 29.80
N LEU A 305 15.73 -37.54 29.04
CA LEU A 305 15.00 -36.98 27.91
C LEU A 305 14.04 -35.86 28.33
N VAL A 306 13.24 -36.11 29.37
CA VAL A 306 12.28 -35.11 29.88
C VAL A 306 13.01 -33.85 30.38
N ARG A 307 14.13 -34.01 31.09
CA ARG A 307 14.95 -32.85 31.54
C ARG A 307 15.47 -32.07 30.36
N SER A 308 16.02 -32.71 29.32
CA SER A 308 16.50 -32.02 28.11
C SER A 308 15.38 -31.26 27.40
N MET A 309 14.14 -31.78 27.39
CA MET A 309 12.98 -31.07 26.82
C MET A 309 12.60 -29.84 27.64
N LEU A 310 12.63 -29.94 28.97
CA LEU A 310 12.34 -28.80 29.88
C LEU A 310 13.42 -27.70 29.70
N ASP A 311 14.68 -28.08 29.55
CA ASP A 311 15.78 -27.15 29.32
C ASP A 311 15.60 -26.42 27.96
N ILE A 312 15.22 -27.16 26.91
CA ILE A 312 14.92 -26.55 25.58
C ILE A 312 13.74 -25.58 25.70
N SER A 313 12.66 -25.96 26.39
CA SER A 313 11.50 -25.07 26.57
C SER A 313 11.87 -23.78 27.28
N ARG A 314 12.65 -23.86 28.35
CA ARG A 314 13.11 -22.69 29.12
C ARG A 314 14.03 -21.77 28.29
N LEU A 315 14.94 -22.36 27.50
CA LEU A 315 15.85 -21.61 26.64
C LEU A 315 15.17 -20.90 25.45
N GLN A 316 13.95 -21.36 25.09
CA GLN A 316 13.18 -20.74 23.98
C GLN A 316 12.29 -19.57 24.43
N GLU A 317 11.90 -19.55 25.70
CA GLU A 317 10.93 -18.59 26.22
C GLU A 317 11.56 -17.26 26.66
N GLN A 318 12.87 -17.22 26.94
CA GLN A 318 13.53 -16.03 27.49
C GLN A 318 14.96 -15.88 26.98
N ASP A 319 15.34 -14.67 26.60
CA ASP A 319 16.75 -14.26 26.56
C ASP A 319 17.38 -14.50 27.92
N ILE A 320 18.65 -14.91 27.95
CA ILE A 320 19.35 -15.16 29.21
C ILE A 320 19.37 -13.86 30.03
N PRO A 321 18.71 -13.83 31.20
CA PRO A 321 18.67 -12.62 32.01
C PRO A 321 20.09 -12.17 32.40
N GLU A 322 20.33 -10.87 32.39
CA GLU A 322 21.65 -10.31 32.63
C GLU A 322 22.17 -10.61 34.04
N ASP A 323 21.27 -10.75 35.02
CA ASP A 323 21.56 -11.13 36.38
C ASP A 323 22.09 -12.57 36.57
N LYS A 324 21.93 -13.42 35.55
CA LYS A 324 22.49 -14.78 35.50
C LYS A 324 23.87 -14.85 34.84
N LYS A 325 24.31 -13.79 34.21
CA LYS A 325 25.63 -13.72 33.60
C LYS A 325 26.65 -13.25 34.63
N SER A 326 27.80 -13.89 34.65
CA SER A 326 28.92 -13.56 35.55
C SER A 326 30.25 -13.70 34.84
N ARG A 327 31.27 -13.06 35.35
CA ARG A 327 32.65 -13.28 34.91
C ARG A 327 33.19 -14.56 35.58
N PHE A 328 33.63 -15.51 34.79
CA PHE A 328 34.23 -16.77 35.25
C PHE A 328 35.35 -17.22 34.34
N ASP A 329 36.19 -18.11 34.88
CA ASP A 329 37.30 -18.72 34.14
C ASP A 329 36.82 -19.91 33.33
N LEU A 330 36.93 -19.79 31.98
CA LEU A 330 36.51 -20.84 31.02
C LEU A 330 37.48 -22.02 31.07
N THR A 331 38.78 -21.80 31.36
CA THR A 331 39.79 -22.84 31.46
C THR A 331 39.47 -23.79 32.64
N GLU A 332 39.15 -23.21 33.82
CA GLU A 332 38.71 -23.98 34.96
C GLU A 332 37.42 -24.75 34.70
N CYS A 333 36.41 -24.10 34.10
CA CYS A 333 35.14 -24.72 33.72
C CYS A 333 35.36 -25.95 32.81
N ALA A 334 36.21 -25.80 31.76
CA ALA A 334 36.52 -26.88 30.85
C ALA A 334 37.27 -28.03 31.52
N GLY A 335 38.20 -27.72 32.42
CA GLY A 335 38.94 -28.71 33.21
C GLY A 335 38.03 -29.53 34.13
N GLN A 336 37.13 -28.85 34.85
CA GLN A 336 36.12 -29.51 35.73
C GLN A 336 35.22 -30.45 34.93
N VAL A 337 34.74 -30.03 33.75
CA VAL A 337 33.94 -30.89 32.88
C VAL A 337 34.75 -32.08 32.38
N LEU A 338 36.01 -31.90 31.93
CA LEU A 338 36.80 -33.00 31.43
C LEU A 338 37.06 -34.08 32.50
N ILE A 339 37.29 -33.72 33.76
CA ILE A 339 37.46 -34.63 34.88
C ILE A 339 36.21 -35.52 35.07
N THR A 340 35.00 -35.01 34.80
CA THR A 340 33.78 -35.84 34.92
C THR A 340 33.71 -36.98 33.91
N PHE A 341 34.54 -36.92 32.83
CA PHE A 341 34.65 -37.95 31.81
C PHE A 341 35.85 -38.88 31.98
N GLU A 342 36.69 -38.72 33.02
CA GLU A 342 37.93 -39.45 33.22
C GLU A 342 37.70 -40.98 33.10
N GLN A 343 36.71 -41.53 33.76
CA GLN A 343 36.43 -42.99 33.71
C GLN A 343 36.11 -43.43 32.27
N LYS A 344 35.26 -42.71 31.55
CA LYS A 344 34.89 -43.05 30.17
C LYS A 344 36.08 -42.93 29.19
N ILE A 345 36.94 -41.96 29.44
CA ILE A 345 38.22 -41.76 28.67
C ILE A 345 39.16 -42.92 28.90
N LEU A 346 39.33 -43.34 30.14
CA LEU A 346 40.16 -44.50 30.51
C LEU A 346 39.59 -45.81 29.95
N ASP A 347 38.30 -46.04 30.05
CA ASP A 347 37.63 -47.24 29.55
C ASP A 347 37.80 -47.37 28.04
N LYS A 348 37.77 -46.26 27.31
CA LYS A 348 37.96 -46.18 25.87
C LYS A 348 39.43 -46.03 25.46
N LYS A 349 40.34 -45.82 26.39
CA LYS A 349 41.78 -45.57 26.18
C LYS A 349 42.01 -44.43 25.19
N LEU A 350 41.27 -43.32 25.38
CA LEU A 350 41.41 -42.16 24.48
C LEU A 350 42.70 -41.40 24.79
N ASP A 351 43.35 -40.93 23.73
CA ASP A 351 44.46 -39.99 23.81
C ASP A 351 43.95 -38.55 23.90
N VAL A 352 44.19 -37.89 25.02
CA VAL A 352 43.59 -36.56 25.32
C VAL A 352 44.63 -35.48 25.10
N HIS A 353 44.39 -34.60 24.13
CA HIS A 353 45.20 -33.41 23.86
C HIS A 353 44.48 -32.16 24.33
N VAL A 354 45.07 -31.48 25.33
CA VAL A 354 44.57 -30.24 25.89
C VAL A 354 45.50 -29.10 25.48
N ASP A 355 45.01 -28.19 24.66
CA ASP A 355 45.70 -27.00 24.17
C ASP A 355 45.00 -25.75 24.73
N MET A 356 45.36 -25.40 25.94
CA MET A 356 44.78 -24.27 26.68
C MET A 356 45.89 -23.35 27.18
N PRO A 357 45.64 -22.03 27.28
CA PRO A 357 46.60 -21.11 27.87
C PRO A 357 46.89 -21.45 29.35
N ASP A 358 48.15 -21.24 29.77
CA ASP A 358 48.55 -21.40 31.20
C ASP A 358 47.88 -20.37 32.13
N LEU A 359 47.41 -19.27 31.57
CA LEU A 359 46.71 -18.21 32.32
C LEU A 359 45.19 -18.39 32.22
N PRO A 360 44.43 -18.01 33.28
CA PRO A 360 43.00 -18.03 33.25
C PRO A 360 42.41 -17.22 32.10
N VAL A 361 41.44 -17.77 31.39
CA VAL A 361 40.73 -17.11 30.29
C VAL A 361 39.31 -16.76 30.75
N TYR A 362 39.10 -15.46 31.02
CA TYR A 362 37.84 -15.00 31.55
C TYR A 362 36.82 -14.67 30.43
N THR A 363 35.59 -15.07 30.69
CA THR A 363 34.43 -14.72 29.84
C THR A 363 33.31 -14.16 30.70
N TYR A 364 32.36 -13.45 30.06
CA TYR A 364 31.14 -12.97 30.71
C TYR A 364 29.92 -13.65 30.08
N ALA A 365 29.39 -14.64 30.79
CA ALA A 365 28.30 -15.46 30.31
C ALA A 365 27.58 -16.13 31.50
N CYS A 366 26.52 -16.87 31.25
CA CYS A 366 25.89 -17.72 32.28
C CYS A 366 26.72 -19.01 32.46
N GLN A 367 27.46 -19.11 33.57
CA GLN A 367 28.39 -20.22 33.84
C GLN A 367 27.74 -21.58 33.72
N ASP A 368 26.53 -21.75 34.28
CA ASP A 368 25.80 -23.03 34.24
C ASP A 368 25.48 -23.46 32.81
N TYR A 369 25.06 -22.54 31.97
CA TYR A 369 24.75 -22.82 30.55
C TYR A 369 26.01 -23.11 29.74
N ILE A 370 27.10 -22.39 29.98
CA ILE A 370 28.36 -22.66 29.27
C ILE A 370 28.95 -24.00 29.74
N THR A 371 28.87 -24.33 31.03
CA THR A 371 29.23 -25.65 31.53
C THR A 371 28.43 -26.76 30.85
N GLN A 372 27.14 -26.57 30.60
CA GLN A 372 26.30 -27.51 29.86
C GLN A 372 26.72 -27.58 28.36
N VAL A 373 27.12 -26.47 27.72
CA VAL A 373 27.68 -26.49 26.36
C VAL A 373 28.93 -27.35 26.29
N VAL A 374 29.90 -27.10 27.17
CA VAL A 374 31.15 -27.84 27.23
C VAL A 374 30.89 -29.33 27.50
N TYR A 375 30.03 -29.65 28.48
CA TYR A 375 29.63 -31.02 28.81
C TYR A 375 29.04 -31.74 27.59
N ASN A 376 28.08 -31.15 26.88
CA ASN A 376 27.44 -31.75 25.71
C ASN A 376 28.43 -31.97 24.55
N LEU A 377 29.37 -31.06 24.33
CA LEU A 377 30.38 -31.23 23.30
C LEU A 377 31.39 -32.31 23.66
N VAL A 378 31.84 -32.36 24.92
CA VAL A 378 32.77 -33.40 25.39
C VAL A 378 32.08 -34.78 25.43
N ASP A 379 30.83 -34.88 25.91
CA ASP A 379 30.06 -36.15 25.89
C ASP A 379 29.92 -36.67 24.44
N ASN A 380 29.61 -35.77 23.50
CA ASN A 380 29.53 -36.12 22.10
C ASN A 380 30.86 -36.60 21.54
N ALA A 381 31.95 -35.90 21.82
CA ALA A 381 33.30 -36.25 21.36
C ALA A 381 33.76 -37.61 21.95
N VAL A 382 33.61 -37.80 23.24
CA VAL A 382 33.96 -39.07 23.92
C VAL A 382 33.14 -40.25 23.36
N LYS A 383 31.85 -39.98 23.07
CA LYS A 383 30.92 -40.99 22.56
C LYS A 383 31.28 -41.50 21.17
N PHE A 384 31.56 -40.56 20.24
CA PHE A 384 31.82 -40.88 18.84
C PHE A 384 33.29 -41.15 18.52
N CYS A 385 34.20 -40.85 19.47
CA CYS A 385 35.60 -41.23 19.35
C CYS A 385 35.73 -42.75 19.42
N PRO A 386 36.47 -43.39 18.48
CA PRO A 386 36.74 -44.82 18.54
C PRO A 386 37.67 -45.15 19.72
N GLN A 387 37.75 -46.42 20.11
CA GLN A 387 38.66 -46.87 21.15
C GLN A 387 40.13 -46.60 20.71
N GLY A 388 40.94 -45.96 21.57
CA GLY A 388 42.29 -45.54 21.29
C GLY A 388 42.41 -44.31 20.36
N GLY A 389 41.28 -43.65 20.06
CA GLY A 389 41.29 -42.41 19.26
C GLY A 389 41.64 -41.17 20.06
N THR A 390 41.76 -40.04 19.39
CA THR A 390 42.20 -38.78 19.95
C THR A 390 41.01 -37.88 20.30
N LEU A 391 40.98 -37.35 21.50
CA LEU A 391 40.10 -36.29 21.99
C LEU A 391 40.89 -34.99 22.20
N GLY A 392 40.54 -33.94 21.48
CA GLY A 392 41.19 -32.63 21.59
C GLY A 392 40.28 -31.57 22.19
N LEU A 393 40.82 -30.78 23.15
CA LEU A 393 40.20 -29.56 23.64
C LEU A 393 41.18 -28.41 23.40
N ARG A 394 40.69 -27.32 22.75
CA ARG A 394 41.51 -26.12 22.49
C ARG A 394 40.77 -24.87 22.91
N ILE A 395 41.47 -23.99 23.61
CA ILE A 395 41.02 -22.60 23.88
C ILE A 395 42.01 -21.67 23.27
N CYS A 396 41.60 -20.77 22.41
CA CYS A 396 42.40 -19.69 21.86
C CYS A 396 41.63 -18.38 21.86
N SER A 397 42.32 -17.27 21.99
CA SER A 397 41.74 -15.94 21.92
C SER A 397 42.16 -15.27 20.62
N GLY A 398 41.24 -14.56 19.99
CA GLY A 398 41.42 -13.80 18.76
C GLY A 398 40.59 -12.52 18.78
N GLY A 399 41.26 -11.39 18.82
CA GLY A 399 40.56 -10.11 18.98
C GLY A 399 39.83 -10.02 20.33
N ASN A 400 38.53 -9.77 20.29
CA ASN A 400 37.71 -9.63 21.50
C ASN A 400 36.90 -10.91 21.81
N LYS A 401 37.27 -12.05 21.20
CA LYS A 401 36.56 -13.33 21.33
C LYS A 401 37.46 -14.47 21.77
N ILE A 402 36.87 -15.41 22.49
CA ILE A 402 37.43 -16.70 22.81
C ILE A 402 36.85 -17.71 21.83
N TYR A 403 37.69 -18.60 21.31
CA TYR A 403 37.29 -19.75 20.51
C TYR A 403 37.55 -20.99 21.32
N PHE A 404 36.45 -21.73 21.61
CA PHE A 404 36.50 -23.00 22.29
C PHE A 404 36.23 -24.10 21.29
N THR A 405 37.18 -25.02 21.10
CA THR A 405 37.09 -26.13 20.16
C THR A 405 37.19 -27.47 20.86
N VAL A 406 36.23 -28.35 20.58
CA VAL A 406 36.29 -29.78 20.93
C VAL A 406 36.44 -30.56 19.65
N SER A 407 37.42 -31.43 19.59
CA SER A 407 37.65 -32.29 18.44
C SER A 407 37.78 -33.76 18.83
N ASN A 408 37.36 -34.66 17.96
CA ASN A 408 37.49 -36.08 18.12
C ASN A 408 37.78 -36.78 16.82
N ASP A 409 38.52 -37.87 16.90
CA ASP A 409 38.63 -38.84 15.80
C ASP A 409 37.31 -39.60 15.66
N GLY A 410 36.95 -39.98 14.44
CA GLY A 410 35.75 -40.71 14.18
C GLY A 410 35.34 -40.70 12.72
N GLN A 411 34.13 -41.17 12.46
CA GLN A 411 33.58 -41.19 11.10
C GLN A 411 33.36 -39.76 10.63
N THR A 412 33.84 -39.40 9.43
CA THR A 412 33.61 -38.12 8.81
C THR A 412 32.12 -37.91 8.55
N ILE A 413 31.61 -36.78 9.01
CA ILE A 413 30.22 -36.36 8.76
C ILE A 413 30.10 -35.89 7.28
N PRO A 414 29.16 -36.41 6.49
CA PRO A 414 28.97 -35.96 5.12
C PRO A 414 28.65 -34.44 5.06
N THR A 415 29.22 -33.74 4.08
CA THR A 415 29.05 -32.30 3.95
C THR A 415 27.58 -31.86 3.91
N GLN A 416 26.68 -32.68 3.36
CA GLN A 416 25.24 -32.41 3.29
C GLN A 416 24.57 -32.46 4.68
N GLU A 417 25.14 -33.22 5.64
CA GLU A 417 24.61 -33.39 6.99
C GLU A 417 25.12 -32.34 7.96
N LEU A 418 26.27 -31.69 7.69
CA LEU A 418 26.88 -30.69 8.57
C LEU A 418 25.92 -29.56 8.98
N PRO A 419 25.11 -28.96 8.10
CA PRO A 419 24.14 -27.92 8.49
C PRO A 419 23.03 -28.44 9.41
N MET A 420 22.76 -29.74 9.38
CA MET A 420 21.64 -30.39 10.06
C MET A 420 22.01 -30.97 11.43
N VAL A 421 23.31 -31.14 11.78
CA VAL A 421 23.72 -31.73 13.05
C VAL A 421 23.24 -30.97 14.30
N PHE A 422 22.92 -29.68 14.12
CA PHE A 422 22.35 -28.85 15.19
C PHE A 422 20.82 -28.86 15.21
N ASN A 423 20.15 -29.60 14.31
CA ASN A 423 18.69 -29.72 14.33
C ASN A 423 18.22 -30.67 15.44
N ARG A 424 16.99 -30.45 15.95
CA ARG A 424 16.40 -31.31 16.99
C ARG A 424 16.23 -32.73 16.47
N PHE A 425 16.56 -33.72 17.30
CA PHE A 425 16.43 -35.17 17.00
C PHE A 425 17.21 -35.64 15.78
N HIS A 426 18.12 -34.79 15.24
CA HIS A 426 18.92 -35.19 14.08
C HIS A 426 20.01 -36.18 14.49
N LYS A 427 20.16 -37.23 13.69
CA LYS A 427 21.20 -38.28 13.82
C LYS A 427 21.71 -38.62 12.42
N VAL A 428 23.01 -38.49 12.22
CA VAL A 428 23.68 -38.77 10.92
C VAL A 428 23.47 -40.20 10.46
N ASP A 429 23.47 -41.17 11.40
CA ASP A 429 23.24 -42.60 11.13
C ASP A 429 22.02 -43.11 11.90
N LYS A 430 20.89 -43.30 11.20
CA LYS A 430 19.67 -43.93 11.77
C LYS A 430 19.79 -45.42 11.96
N SER A 431 20.66 -46.09 11.21
CA SER A 431 20.78 -47.55 11.16
C SER A 431 21.86 -48.17 12.08
N ARG A 432 22.85 -47.36 12.49
CA ARG A 432 23.97 -47.79 13.33
C ARG A 432 23.89 -47.29 14.80
N SER A 433 22.70 -46.95 15.28
CA SER A 433 22.54 -46.54 16.68
C SER A 433 22.73 -47.70 17.66
N GLN A 434 23.93 -48.29 17.68
CA GLN A 434 24.40 -49.12 18.81
C GLN A 434 24.44 -48.31 20.10
N ASN A 435 24.45 -46.96 20.01
CA ASN A 435 24.33 -46.06 21.14
C ASN A 435 22.89 -45.59 21.34
N ARG A 436 22.11 -46.42 22.08
CA ARG A 436 20.74 -46.09 22.51
C ARG A 436 20.60 -44.81 23.35
N ASP A 437 21.72 -44.21 23.77
CA ASP A 437 21.75 -43.12 24.76
C ASP A 437 21.68 -41.70 24.19
N SER A 438 21.58 -41.48 22.88
CA SER A 438 21.51 -40.10 22.35
C SER A 438 20.21 -39.85 21.60
N TRP A 439 19.56 -38.80 22.02
CA TRP A 439 18.28 -38.33 21.46
C TRP A 439 18.44 -37.34 20.31
N GLY A 440 19.66 -36.90 19.98
CA GLY A 440 19.91 -35.83 19.03
C GLY A 440 19.47 -34.45 19.51
N LEU A 441 19.42 -34.25 20.82
CA LEU A 441 19.08 -32.95 21.46
C LEU A 441 20.30 -32.20 21.96
N GLY A 442 21.42 -32.87 22.26
CA GLY A 442 22.61 -32.25 22.86
C GLY A 442 23.20 -31.11 22.02
N LEU A 443 23.43 -31.31 20.73
CA LEU A 443 23.96 -30.28 19.84
C LEU A 443 22.95 -29.15 19.57
N TYR A 444 21.66 -29.46 19.58
CA TYR A 444 20.63 -28.42 19.50
C TYR A 444 20.65 -27.52 20.74
N ILE A 445 20.78 -28.10 21.95
CA ILE A 445 20.93 -27.35 23.21
C ILE A 445 22.17 -26.46 23.15
N VAL A 446 23.29 -27.01 22.69
CA VAL A 446 24.55 -26.25 22.52
C VAL A 446 24.32 -25.02 21.63
N LYS A 447 23.76 -25.23 20.44
CA LYS A 447 23.47 -24.12 19.51
C LYS A 447 22.53 -23.08 20.12
N THR A 448 21.46 -23.54 20.79
CA THR A 448 20.49 -22.66 21.43
C THR A 448 21.16 -21.79 22.50
N ILE A 449 21.95 -22.38 23.37
CA ILE A 449 22.66 -21.65 24.46
C ILE A 449 23.64 -20.65 23.86
N VAL A 450 24.49 -21.07 22.89
CA VAL A 450 25.49 -20.19 22.29
C VAL A 450 24.81 -19.01 21.57
N CYS A 451 23.77 -19.26 20.77
CA CYS A 451 23.01 -18.22 20.10
C CYS A 451 22.29 -17.28 21.08
N SER A 452 21.78 -17.78 22.21
CA SER A 452 21.15 -16.93 23.26
C SER A 452 22.16 -16.03 24.00
N HIS A 453 23.46 -16.32 23.90
CA HIS A 453 24.53 -15.42 24.35
C HIS A 453 24.99 -14.42 23.26
N GLY A 454 24.37 -14.45 22.04
CA GLY A 454 24.78 -13.59 20.92
C GLY A 454 26.03 -14.07 20.20
N GLU A 455 26.42 -15.34 20.40
CA GLU A 455 27.63 -15.95 19.90
C GLU A 455 27.33 -17.06 18.88
N ASP A 456 28.35 -17.56 18.19
CA ASP A 456 28.23 -18.53 17.12
C ASP A 456 28.86 -19.87 17.44
N ILE A 457 28.33 -20.94 16.81
CA ILE A 457 28.91 -22.29 16.82
C ILE A 457 29.01 -22.82 15.39
N SER A 458 30.15 -23.46 15.11
CA SER A 458 30.43 -24.09 13.83
C SER A 458 30.88 -25.55 13.99
N VAL A 459 30.76 -26.32 12.94
CA VAL A 459 31.25 -27.70 12.86
C VAL A 459 32.05 -27.88 11.58
N SER A 460 33.18 -28.57 11.69
CA SER A 460 33.92 -29.08 10.54
C SER A 460 34.21 -30.57 10.72
N SER A 461 34.15 -31.31 9.63
CA SER A 461 34.46 -32.76 9.66
C SER A 461 35.14 -33.17 8.36
N ALA A 462 36.40 -33.61 8.48
CA ALA A 462 37.23 -34.02 7.37
C ALA A 462 38.27 -35.03 7.83
N ASN A 463 38.66 -35.96 6.95
CA ASN A 463 39.78 -36.91 7.15
C ASN A 463 39.65 -37.74 8.46
N GLY A 464 38.45 -38.10 8.85
CA GLY A 464 38.26 -38.87 10.08
C GLY A 464 38.30 -38.07 11.36
N LYS A 465 38.30 -36.73 11.31
CA LYS A 465 38.29 -35.82 12.46
C LYS A 465 37.10 -34.89 12.39
N THR A 466 36.39 -34.72 13.52
CA THR A 466 35.28 -33.77 13.66
C THR A 466 35.65 -32.74 14.72
N GLU A 467 35.37 -31.47 14.43
CA GLU A 467 35.66 -30.35 15.30
C GLU A 467 34.41 -29.47 15.46
N PHE A 468 34.01 -29.19 16.69
CA PHE A 468 32.98 -28.23 17.04
C PHE A 468 33.64 -27.03 17.70
N THR A 469 33.41 -25.83 17.16
CA THR A 469 33.99 -24.58 17.70
C THR A 469 32.89 -23.59 18.00
N PHE A 470 32.85 -23.09 19.23
CA PHE A 470 31.96 -21.98 19.60
C PHE A 470 32.74 -20.79 20.11
N THR A 471 32.12 -19.60 20.05
CA THR A 471 32.71 -18.34 20.49
C THR A 471 32.10 -17.85 21.80
N LEU A 472 32.90 -17.10 22.57
CA LEU A 472 32.45 -16.35 23.74
C LEU A 472 33.19 -14.99 23.79
N PRO A 473 32.63 -13.98 24.48
CA PRO A 473 33.34 -12.70 24.65
C PRO A 473 34.55 -12.88 25.58
N LEU A 474 35.68 -12.31 25.19
CA LEU A 474 36.89 -12.23 26.04
C LEU A 474 36.74 -11.04 26.97
N VAL A 475 36.89 -11.29 28.27
CA VAL A 475 36.88 -10.24 29.30
C VAL A 475 38.23 -10.25 30.01
N ASN A 476 38.92 -9.11 29.97
CA ASN A 476 40.19 -8.91 30.65
C ASN A 476 40.07 -8.82 32.17
#